data_98857131aa8fd424e234b4a124d67f51
#
_entry.id   98857131aa8fd424e234b4a124d67f51
#
_cell.length_a   1.000
_cell.length_b   1.000
_cell.length_c   1.000
_cell.angle_alpha   90.00
_cell.angle_beta   90.00
_cell.angle_gamma   90.00
#
_symmetry.space_group_name_H-M   'P 1'
#
loop_
_entity.id
_entity.type
_entity.pdbx_description
1 polymer ?
#
loop_
_entity_poly.entity_id
_entity_poly.type
_entity_poly.pdbx_seq_one_letter_code
_entity_poly.pdbx_strand_id
1 'polypeptide(L)'
;MAKSLKDYVMMYKPTYEFVVKCAFDVSNEDYKKALECFEKLTNAKYEIVKKSEIKRNAFAPSKDFPDIEGIMETWEFTIEYAYPVQERQLEEDFKHCFGINTDQFKIRKSKSAQVLDSQEKELKNEKEALLNTAEPEPLKPEVKAEYLYGDKYNEKMVKELKSKELKIGKEYKLKDK
;
A
#
# COMPACT_ATOMS: atom_id res chain seq x y z
N MET A 1 -6.63 -15.91 -27.33
CA MET A 1 -7.03 -14.52 -27.59
C MET A 1 -6.28 -13.59 -26.62
N ALA A 2 -5.52 -12.62 -27.12
CA ALA A 2 -4.84 -11.65 -26.27
C ALA A 2 -5.89 -10.68 -25.69
N LYS A 3 -5.91 -10.53 -24.37
CA LYS A 3 -6.79 -9.58 -23.72
C LYS A 3 -6.35 -8.15 -24.05
N SER A 4 -7.31 -7.28 -24.35
CA SER A 4 -7.06 -5.86 -24.62
C SER A 4 -6.51 -5.17 -23.36
N LEU A 5 -5.73 -4.11 -23.54
CA LEU A 5 -5.24 -3.26 -22.44
C LEU A 5 -6.42 -2.71 -21.58
N LYS A 6 -7.56 -2.44 -22.21
CA LYS A 6 -8.81 -2.07 -21.53
C LYS A 6 -9.31 -3.16 -20.60
N ASP A 7 -9.18 -4.44 -20.99
CA ASP A 7 -9.61 -5.57 -20.16
C ASP A 7 -8.72 -5.70 -18.93
N TYR A 8 -7.41 -5.41 -19.06
CA TYR A 8 -6.49 -5.38 -17.93
C TYR A 8 -6.76 -4.20 -16.97
N VAL A 9 -7.06 -3.01 -17.50
CA VAL A 9 -7.40 -1.83 -16.69
C VAL A 9 -8.74 -2.02 -15.97
N MET A 10 -9.72 -2.68 -16.60
CA MET A 10 -11.00 -2.98 -15.97
C MET A 10 -10.92 -4.12 -14.94
N MET A 11 -9.93 -5.02 -15.03
CA MET A 11 -9.73 -6.08 -14.04
C MET A 11 -9.07 -5.57 -12.74
N TYR A 12 -8.39 -4.43 -12.78
CA TYR A 12 -7.69 -3.87 -11.63
C TYR A 12 -8.50 -2.71 -11.05
N LYS A 13 -9.63 -3.03 -10.41
CA LYS A 13 -10.27 -2.07 -9.51
C LYS A 13 -9.55 -2.21 -8.16
N PRO A 14 -8.83 -1.19 -7.69
CA PRO A 14 -8.25 -1.24 -6.36
C PRO A 14 -9.39 -1.37 -5.36
N THR A 15 -9.34 -2.38 -4.51
CA THR A 15 -10.25 -2.54 -3.38
C THR A 15 -9.52 -2.14 -2.11
N TYR A 16 -10.22 -1.45 -1.24
CA TYR A 16 -9.69 -0.96 0.03
C TYR A 16 -10.24 -1.83 1.16
N GLU A 17 -9.37 -2.69 1.69
CA GLU A 17 -9.73 -3.66 2.72
C GLU A 17 -9.39 -3.12 4.12
N PHE A 18 -10.38 -3.17 5.00
CA PHE A 18 -10.25 -2.82 6.40
C PHE A 18 -10.61 -4.00 7.29
N VAL A 19 -9.86 -4.16 8.37
CA VAL A 19 -10.13 -5.14 9.41
C VAL A 19 -10.69 -4.41 10.60
N VAL A 20 -11.90 -4.80 11.02
CA VAL A 20 -12.56 -4.27 12.22
C VAL A 20 -12.45 -5.31 13.32
N LYS A 21 -11.86 -4.91 14.45
CA LYS A 21 -11.80 -5.71 15.67
C LYS A 21 -12.65 -5.06 16.74
N CYS A 22 -13.50 -5.84 17.38
CA CYS A 22 -14.39 -5.41 18.44
C CYS A 22 -14.12 -6.20 19.73
N ALA A 23 -14.13 -5.52 20.85
CA ALA A 23 -14.00 -6.11 22.19
C ALA A 23 -15.38 -6.40 22.82
N PHE A 24 -16.43 -6.49 22.02
CA PHE A 24 -17.80 -6.79 22.45
C PHE A 24 -18.46 -7.76 21.48
N ASP A 25 -19.46 -8.47 21.92
CA ASP A 25 -20.16 -9.47 21.10
C ASP A 25 -20.98 -8.80 20.00
N VAL A 26 -20.48 -8.90 18.76
CA VAL A 26 -21.12 -8.35 17.54
C VAL A 26 -22.26 -9.31 17.08
N SER A 27 -22.36 -10.50 17.63
CA SER A 27 -23.41 -11.46 17.30
C SER A 27 -24.74 -11.20 18.05
N ASN A 28 -24.72 -10.39 19.10
CA ASN A 28 -25.91 -10.00 19.84
C ASN A 28 -26.88 -9.20 18.93
N GLU A 29 -28.20 -9.36 19.13
CA GLU A 29 -29.23 -8.74 18.28
C GLU A 29 -29.17 -7.23 18.26
N ASP A 30 -28.83 -6.58 19.36
CA ASP A 30 -28.70 -5.12 19.44
C ASP A 30 -27.52 -4.61 18.59
N TYR A 31 -26.42 -5.37 18.60
CA TYR A 31 -25.26 -5.05 17.78
C TYR A 31 -25.49 -5.38 16.28
N LYS A 32 -26.34 -6.35 15.97
CA LYS A 32 -26.72 -6.61 14.56
C LYS A 32 -27.43 -5.40 13.94
N LYS A 33 -28.33 -4.75 14.67
CA LYS A 33 -28.98 -3.53 14.20
C LYS A 33 -28.01 -2.37 13.98
N ALA A 34 -27.05 -2.22 14.91
CA ALA A 34 -26.03 -1.18 14.79
C ALA A 34 -25.08 -1.49 13.61
N LEU A 35 -24.75 -2.76 13.37
CA LEU A 35 -23.95 -3.20 12.23
C LEU A 35 -24.68 -2.92 10.91
N GLU A 36 -25.98 -3.18 10.82
CA GLU A 36 -26.80 -2.83 9.66
C GLU A 36 -26.86 -1.31 9.42
N CYS A 37 -26.94 -0.52 10.48
CA CYS A 37 -26.86 0.93 10.40
C CYS A 37 -25.51 1.37 9.79
N PHE A 38 -24.42 0.81 10.31
CA PHE A 38 -23.08 1.09 9.83
C PHE A 38 -22.89 0.68 8.35
N GLU A 39 -23.40 -0.48 7.96
CA GLU A 39 -23.36 -0.94 6.57
C GLU A 39 -24.15 0.00 5.65
N LYS A 40 -25.36 0.37 6.03
CA LYS A 40 -26.18 1.29 5.23
C LYS A 40 -25.51 2.65 5.07
N LEU A 41 -24.92 3.17 6.16
CA LEU A 41 -24.26 4.48 6.17
C LEU A 41 -23.00 4.47 5.28
N THR A 42 -22.16 3.46 5.45
CA THR A 42 -20.89 3.34 4.72
C THR A 42 -21.10 2.92 3.27
N ASN A 43 -22.07 2.04 3.00
CA ASN A 43 -22.38 1.61 1.63
C ASN A 43 -22.94 2.74 0.79
N ALA A 44 -23.75 3.62 1.37
CA ALA A 44 -24.24 4.82 0.70
C ALA A 44 -23.12 5.80 0.31
N LYS A 45 -21.99 5.79 1.05
CA LYS A 45 -20.85 6.67 0.81
C LYS A 45 -19.76 6.03 -0.06
N TYR A 46 -19.49 4.75 0.13
CA TYR A 46 -18.22 4.13 -0.33
C TYR A 46 -18.38 2.84 -1.14
N GLU A 47 -19.57 2.33 -1.34
CA GLU A 47 -19.86 1.07 -2.04
C GLU A 47 -19.05 -0.12 -1.47
N ILE A 48 -19.68 -0.86 -0.57
CA ILE A 48 -19.10 -2.09 -0.02
C ILE A 48 -19.10 -3.18 -1.10
N VAL A 49 -17.93 -3.69 -1.43
CA VAL A 49 -17.76 -4.75 -2.43
C VAL A 49 -17.88 -6.12 -1.79
N LYS A 50 -17.30 -6.28 -0.58
CA LYS A 50 -17.28 -7.55 0.12
C LYS A 50 -17.21 -7.34 1.63
N LYS A 51 -17.85 -8.23 2.35
CA LYS A 51 -17.77 -8.35 3.81
C LYS A 51 -17.46 -9.78 4.18
N SER A 52 -16.55 -9.98 5.12
CA SER A 52 -16.28 -11.31 5.66
C SER A 52 -17.27 -11.69 6.74
N GLU A 53 -17.35 -12.97 7.02
CA GLU A 53 -18.03 -13.47 8.20
C GLU A 53 -17.35 -12.98 9.48
N ILE A 54 -18.13 -12.78 10.54
CA ILE A 54 -17.63 -12.40 11.86
C ILE A 54 -16.95 -13.60 12.48
N LYS A 55 -15.67 -13.47 12.81
CA LYS A 55 -14.87 -14.46 13.51
C LYS A 55 -14.77 -14.12 14.98
N ARG A 56 -15.05 -15.09 15.83
CA ARG A 56 -14.82 -14.99 17.27
C ARG A 56 -13.38 -15.43 17.56
N ASN A 57 -12.60 -14.56 18.13
CA ASN A 57 -11.26 -14.87 18.61
C ASN A 57 -11.30 -15.07 20.12
N ALA A 58 -10.77 -16.18 20.63
CA ALA A 58 -10.88 -16.56 22.04
C ALA A 58 -10.22 -15.57 23.00
N PHE A 59 -9.17 -14.84 22.55
CA PHE A 59 -8.44 -13.91 23.40
C PHE A 59 -7.91 -12.73 22.59
N ALA A 60 -8.14 -11.51 23.08
CA ALA A 60 -7.43 -10.34 22.59
C ALA A 60 -6.06 -10.28 23.24
N PRO A 61 -4.99 -10.14 22.46
CA PRO A 61 -3.75 -9.63 23.01
C PRO A 61 -4.02 -8.23 23.58
N SER A 62 -3.55 -7.95 24.79
CA SER A 62 -3.65 -6.64 25.46
C SER A 62 -3.13 -5.46 24.61
N LYS A 63 -2.37 -5.75 23.54
CA LYS A 63 -1.88 -4.76 22.57
C LYS A 63 -2.97 -4.10 21.74
N ASP A 64 -4.07 -4.78 21.45
CA ASP A 64 -5.15 -4.22 20.65
C ASP A 64 -6.08 -3.34 21.49
N PHE A 65 -6.24 -3.66 22.77
CA PHE A 65 -7.12 -2.95 23.71
C PHE A 65 -6.38 -2.68 25.03
N PRO A 66 -5.44 -1.73 25.06
CA PRO A 66 -4.60 -1.49 26.25
C PRO A 66 -5.38 -0.95 27.44
N ASP A 67 -6.51 -0.28 27.18
CA ASP A 67 -7.34 0.34 28.23
C ASP A 67 -8.35 -0.63 28.85
N ILE A 68 -8.44 -1.85 28.33
CA ILE A 68 -9.32 -2.88 28.86
C ILE A 68 -8.48 -3.94 29.55
N GLU A 69 -8.65 -4.05 30.88
CA GLU A 69 -7.95 -5.03 31.70
C GLU A 69 -8.60 -6.42 31.59
N GLY A 70 -7.75 -7.44 31.56
CA GLY A 70 -8.18 -8.83 31.61
C GLY A 70 -8.18 -9.54 30.25
N ILE A 71 -8.61 -10.80 30.30
CA ILE A 71 -8.73 -11.66 29.13
C ILE A 71 -10.15 -11.51 28.60
N MET A 72 -10.28 -11.07 27.35
CA MET A 72 -11.58 -10.89 26.73
C MET A 72 -11.66 -11.60 25.38
N GLU A 73 -12.86 -11.92 25.01
CA GLU A 73 -13.15 -12.38 23.66
C GLU A 73 -13.22 -11.18 22.71
N THR A 74 -12.69 -11.35 21.50
CA THR A 74 -12.78 -10.35 20.46
C THR A 74 -13.44 -10.93 19.23
N TRP A 75 -14.14 -10.07 18.52
CA TRP A 75 -14.76 -10.38 17.24
C TRP A 75 -14.05 -9.59 16.14
N GLU A 76 -13.83 -10.23 15.01
CA GLU A 76 -13.13 -9.65 13.88
C GLU A 76 -13.90 -9.90 12.59
N PHE A 77 -14.00 -8.88 11.76
CA PHE A 77 -14.53 -8.99 10.40
C PHE A 77 -13.80 -8.03 9.45
N THR A 78 -13.83 -8.32 8.16
CA THR A 78 -13.21 -7.49 7.13
C THR A 78 -14.26 -6.88 6.23
N ILE A 79 -14.03 -5.64 5.79
CA ILE A 79 -14.88 -4.93 4.85
C ILE A 79 -14.01 -4.42 3.71
N GLU A 80 -14.41 -4.71 2.47
CA GLU A 80 -13.76 -4.19 1.28
C GLU A 80 -14.64 -3.12 0.64
N TYR A 81 -14.05 -1.96 0.33
CA TYR A 81 -14.69 -0.84 -0.34
C TYR A 81 -14.18 -0.66 -1.76
N ALA A 82 -15.04 -0.18 -2.65
CA ALA A 82 -14.67 0.16 -4.02
C ALA A 82 -13.92 1.49 -4.13
N TYR A 83 -14.04 2.37 -3.12
CA TYR A 83 -13.44 3.69 -3.10
C TYR A 83 -12.51 3.87 -1.90
N PRO A 84 -11.50 4.76 -1.98
CA PRO A 84 -10.63 5.04 -0.86
C PRO A 84 -11.40 5.68 0.30
N VAL A 85 -11.26 5.10 1.47
CA VAL A 85 -11.88 5.56 2.71
C VAL A 85 -10.80 5.85 3.74
N GLN A 86 -10.98 6.88 4.54
CA GLN A 86 -10.10 7.18 5.67
C GLN A 86 -10.52 6.37 6.90
N GLU A 87 -9.55 5.77 7.59
CA GLU A 87 -9.80 5.01 8.82
C GLU A 87 -10.60 5.82 9.84
N ARG A 88 -10.21 7.08 10.05
CA ARG A 88 -10.89 7.98 10.98
C ARG A 88 -12.38 8.18 10.67
N GLN A 89 -12.72 8.27 9.37
CA GLN A 89 -14.13 8.42 9.00
C GLN A 89 -14.94 7.16 9.32
N LEU A 90 -14.35 5.98 9.08
CA LEU A 90 -14.98 4.71 9.45
C LEU A 90 -15.12 4.57 10.96
N GLU A 91 -14.15 5.02 11.75
CA GLU A 91 -14.22 5.03 13.20
C GLU A 91 -15.36 5.95 13.70
N GLU A 92 -15.51 7.12 13.12
CA GLU A 92 -16.61 8.05 13.46
C GLU A 92 -17.97 7.45 13.09
N ASP A 93 -18.11 6.87 11.89
CA ASP A 93 -19.34 6.22 11.44
C ASP A 93 -19.69 5.00 12.32
N PHE A 94 -18.69 4.21 12.69
CA PHE A 94 -18.85 3.05 13.57
C PHE A 94 -19.29 3.47 14.98
N LYS A 95 -18.63 4.46 15.55
CA LYS A 95 -18.96 5.04 16.85
C LYS A 95 -20.39 5.58 16.87
N HIS A 96 -20.80 6.27 15.80
CA HIS A 96 -22.15 6.81 15.68
C HIS A 96 -23.22 5.72 15.70
N CYS A 97 -23.03 4.64 14.94
CA CYS A 97 -24.00 3.56 14.84
C CYS A 97 -24.05 2.66 16.08
N PHE A 98 -22.91 2.42 16.70
CA PHE A 98 -22.83 1.54 17.87
C PHE A 98 -22.98 2.24 19.21
N GLY A 99 -22.79 3.57 19.25
CA GLY A 99 -22.88 4.35 20.50
C GLY A 99 -21.81 3.99 21.53
N ILE A 100 -20.67 3.45 21.08
CA ILE A 100 -19.58 2.96 21.94
C ILE A 100 -18.34 3.84 21.84
N ASN A 101 -17.44 3.71 22.81
CA ASN A 101 -16.17 4.42 22.81
C ASN A 101 -15.15 3.76 21.89
N THR A 102 -14.20 4.55 21.38
CA THR A 102 -13.09 4.09 20.51
C THR A 102 -12.18 3.04 21.17
N ASP A 103 -12.21 2.92 22.49
CA ASP A 103 -11.40 1.96 23.25
C ASP A 103 -11.88 0.50 23.08
N GLN A 104 -13.15 0.32 22.66
CA GLN A 104 -13.77 -0.99 22.53
C GLN A 104 -13.72 -1.56 21.10
N PHE A 105 -13.25 -0.78 20.12
CA PHE A 105 -13.09 -1.26 18.76
C PHE A 105 -11.86 -0.63 18.10
N LYS A 106 -11.35 -1.30 17.09
CA LYS A 106 -10.25 -0.78 16.24
C LYS A 106 -10.51 -1.13 14.79
N ILE A 107 -10.34 -0.13 13.93
CA ILE A 107 -10.40 -0.27 12.48
C ILE A 107 -8.98 -0.05 11.96
N ARG A 108 -8.49 -0.97 11.16
CA ARG A 108 -7.16 -0.89 10.56
C ARG A 108 -7.23 -1.33 9.10
N LYS A 109 -6.43 -0.71 8.27
CA LYS A 109 -6.20 -1.22 6.93
C LYS A 109 -5.59 -2.61 7.00
N SER A 110 -6.00 -3.51 6.12
CA SER A 110 -5.40 -4.84 6.03
C SER A 110 -3.91 -4.71 5.65
N LYS A 111 -3.14 -5.76 5.91
CA LYS A 111 -1.71 -5.77 5.57
C LYS A 111 -1.46 -5.59 4.08
N SER A 112 -2.32 -6.16 3.23
CA SER A 112 -2.27 -5.98 1.78
C SER A 112 -2.51 -4.54 1.37
N ALA A 113 -3.51 -3.87 1.95
CA ALA A 113 -3.78 -2.46 1.69
C ALA A 113 -2.66 -1.54 2.21
N GLN A 114 -2.02 -1.88 3.34
CA GLN A 114 -0.86 -1.14 3.85
C GLN A 114 0.35 -1.21 2.91
N VAL A 115 0.60 -2.37 2.31
CA VAL A 115 1.68 -2.56 1.33
C VAL A 115 1.41 -1.74 0.07
N LEU A 116 0.17 -1.74 -0.43
CA LEU A 116 -0.21 -0.92 -1.59
C LEU A 116 -0.06 0.58 -1.30
N ASP A 117 -0.51 1.05 -0.13
CA ASP A 117 -0.36 2.45 0.29
C ASP A 117 1.12 2.88 0.40
N SER A 118 2.00 1.99 0.88
CA SER A 118 3.44 2.29 0.95
C SER A 118 4.06 2.36 -0.44
N GLN A 119 3.71 1.45 -1.34
CA GLN A 119 4.16 1.48 -2.74
C GLN A 119 3.66 2.72 -3.49
N GLU A 120 2.40 3.14 -3.29
CA GLU A 120 1.89 4.37 -3.87
C GLU A 120 2.61 5.63 -3.35
N LYS A 121 2.96 5.64 -2.06
CA LYS A 121 3.74 6.74 -1.47
C LYS A 121 5.16 6.79 -2.03
N GLU A 122 5.80 5.65 -2.17
CA GLU A 122 7.12 5.56 -2.79
C GLU A 122 7.10 6.07 -4.23
N LEU A 123 6.13 5.64 -5.04
CA LEU A 123 5.95 6.11 -6.42
C LEU A 123 5.65 7.61 -6.51
N LYS A 124 4.91 8.19 -5.55
CA LYS A 124 4.67 9.63 -5.49
C LYS A 124 5.95 10.39 -5.13
N ASN A 125 6.69 9.91 -4.14
CA ASN A 125 7.96 10.50 -3.73
C ASN A 125 9.00 10.44 -4.86
N GLU A 126 9.06 9.35 -5.61
CA GLU A 126 9.92 9.25 -6.80
C GLU A 126 9.53 10.25 -7.88
N LYS A 127 8.23 10.42 -8.15
CA LYS A 127 7.76 11.43 -9.11
C LYS A 127 8.05 12.86 -8.66
N GLU A 128 7.88 13.16 -7.38
CA GLU A 128 8.23 14.45 -6.80
C GLU A 128 9.74 14.68 -6.86
N ALA A 129 10.54 13.66 -6.57
CA ALA A 129 12.00 13.76 -6.67
C ALA A 129 12.45 14.00 -8.13
N LEU A 130 11.79 13.38 -9.10
CA LEU A 130 12.06 13.62 -10.53
C LEU A 130 11.63 15.02 -10.99
N LEU A 131 10.57 15.58 -10.41
CA LEU A 131 10.10 16.94 -10.71
C LEU A 131 10.94 18.01 -10.01
N ASN A 132 11.53 17.68 -8.87
CA ASN A 132 12.42 18.56 -8.10
C ASN A 132 13.91 18.45 -8.50
N THR A 133 14.24 17.59 -9.46
CA THR A 133 15.56 17.66 -10.08
C THR A 133 15.67 19.04 -10.72
N ALA A 134 16.48 19.89 -10.10
CA ALA A 134 16.84 21.20 -10.63
C ALA A 134 17.07 21.08 -12.13
N GLU A 135 16.54 22.02 -12.89
CA GLU A 135 16.82 22.09 -14.34
C GLU A 135 18.28 21.71 -14.55
N PRO A 136 18.58 20.74 -15.43
CA PRO A 136 19.95 20.33 -15.65
C PRO A 136 20.75 21.60 -15.93
N GLU A 137 21.77 21.85 -15.11
CA GLU A 137 22.62 23.04 -15.32
C GLU A 137 22.95 23.11 -16.80
N PRO A 138 22.72 24.26 -17.46
CA PRO A 138 23.02 24.39 -18.88
C PRO A 138 24.48 23.97 -19.07
N LEU A 139 24.69 22.98 -19.90
CA LEU A 139 26.01 22.44 -20.22
C LEU A 139 26.93 23.62 -20.46
N LYS A 140 27.97 23.73 -19.64
CA LYS A 140 28.94 24.83 -19.74
C LYS A 140 29.38 24.92 -21.20
N PRO A 141 29.34 26.11 -21.82
CA PRO A 141 29.61 26.28 -23.25
C PRO A 141 31.00 25.83 -23.71
N GLU A 142 31.86 25.46 -22.76
CA GLU A 142 33.21 24.96 -22.99
C GLU A 142 33.30 23.49 -23.42
N VAL A 143 32.23 22.69 -23.24
CA VAL A 143 32.25 21.30 -23.65
C VAL A 143 31.84 21.24 -25.11
N LYS A 144 32.83 21.09 -26.01
CA LYS A 144 32.55 20.93 -27.43
C LYS A 144 31.66 19.70 -27.62
N ALA A 145 30.64 19.85 -28.46
CA ALA A 145 29.68 18.78 -28.78
C ALA A 145 30.36 17.45 -29.18
N GLU A 146 31.51 17.55 -29.81
CA GLU A 146 32.36 16.40 -30.22
C GLU A 146 32.81 15.51 -29.05
N TYR A 147 32.78 16.01 -27.79
CA TYR A 147 33.10 15.21 -26.58
C TYR A 147 31.88 14.48 -26.02
N LEU A 148 30.66 14.85 -26.43
CA LEU A 148 29.42 14.29 -25.92
C LEU A 148 28.77 13.31 -26.90
N TYR A 149 29.08 13.45 -28.19
CA TYR A 149 28.59 12.55 -29.24
C TYR A 149 29.51 12.64 -30.49
N GLY A 150 29.44 11.61 -31.31
CA GLY A 150 30.24 11.51 -32.54
C GLY A 150 31.34 10.45 -32.44
N ASP A 151 32.12 10.31 -33.52
CA ASP A 151 33.08 9.22 -33.68
C ASP A 151 34.16 9.23 -32.61
N LYS A 152 34.64 10.39 -32.20
CA LYS A 152 35.66 10.51 -31.15
C LYS A 152 35.14 10.10 -29.75
N TYR A 153 33.88 10.37 -29.48
CA TYR A 153 33.22 9.93 -28.26
C TYR A 153 33.05 8.39 -28.26
N ASN A 154 32.59 7.86 -29.38
CA ASN A 154 32.42 6.43 -29.55
C ASN A 154 33.74 5.66 -29.40
N GLU A 155 34.83 6.19 -30.00
CA GLU A 155 36.17 5.58 -29.84
C GLU A 155 36.62 5.58 -28.36
N LYS A 156 36.41 6.68 -27.66
CA LYS A 156 36.74 6.78 -26.22
C LYS A 156 35.92 5.79 -25.40
N MET A 157 34.64 5.71 -25.63
CA MET A 157 33.73 4.80 -24.96
C MET A 157 34.11 3.34 -25.21
N VAL A 158 34.43 2.98 -26.45
CA VAL A 158 34.90 1.62 -26.82
C VAL A 158 36.22 1.29 -26.11
N LYS A 159 37.15 2.23 -26.00
CA LYS A 159 38.40 2.04 -25.24
C LYS A 159 38.14 1.80 -23.74
N GLU A 160 37.21 2.58 -23.15
CA GLU A 160 36.85 2.42 -21.75
C GLU A 160 36.15 1.07 -21.50
N LEU A 161 35.25 0.64 -22.35
CA LEU A 161 34.59 -0.67 -22.27
C LEU A 161 35.59 -1.81 -22.39
N LYS A 162 36.47 -1.78 -23.38
CA LYS A 162 37.55 -2.78 -23.53
C LYS A 162 38.45 -2.84 -22.30
N SER A 163 38.74 -1.72 -21.67
CA SER A 163 39.55 -1.68 -20.45
C SER A 163 38.83 -2.29 -19.24
N LYS A 164 37.51 -2.13 -19.17
CA LYS A 164 36.66 -2.76 -18.13
C LYS A 164 36.52 -4.26 -18.33
N GLU A 165 36.31 -4.71 -19.56
CA GLU A 165 36.27 -6.16 -19.88
C GLU A 165 37.56 -6.87 -19.53
N LEU A 166 38.69 -6.24 -19.81
CA LEU A 166 40.02 -6.78 -19.42
C LEU A 166 40.22 -6.89 -17.91
N LYS A 167 39.62 -5.99 -17.12
CA LYS A 167 39.65 -6.06 -15.65
C LYS A 167 38.76 -7.18 -15.14
N ILE A 168 37.52 -7.30 -15.67
CA ILE A 168 36.60 -8.37 -15.31
C ILE A 168 37.19 -9.75 -15.61
N GLY A 169 37.81 -9.93 -16.78
CA GLY A 169 38.45 -11.19 -17.16
C GLY A 169 39.65 -11.59 -16.27
N LYS A 170 40.26 -10.62 -15.59
CA LYS A 170 41.35 -10.91 -14.62
C LYS A 170 40.85 -11.31 -13.23
N GLU A 171 39.68 -10.84 -12.83
CA GLU A 171 39.10 -11.15 -11.53
C GLU A 171 38.43 -12.54 -11.49
N TYR A 172 38.00 -13.07 -12.62
CA TYR A 172 37.36 -14.39 -12.73
C TYR A 172 38.26 -15.52 -13.19
N LYS A 173 39.56 -15.42 -13.10
CA LYS A 173 40.40 -16.59 -13.20
C LYS A 173 40.18 -17.47 -11.95
N LEU A 174 39.26 -18.43 -12.06
CA LEU A 174 39.14 -19.53 -11.13
C LEU A 174 40.52 -20.13 -10.91
N LYS A 175 40.92 -20.18 -9.67
CA LYS A 175 42.10 -20.98 -9.29
C LYS A 175 41.72 -22.43 -9.49
N ASP A 176 42.13 -22.99 -10.62
CA ASP A 176 42.14 -24.44 -10.80
C ASP A 176 43.04 -25.01 -9.71
N LYS A 177 42.43 -25.82 -8.85
CA LYS A 177 43.10 -26.65 -7.88
C LYS A 177 43.50 -27.96 -8.56
#